data_bb0d43e8f5b66cc4438ab9d063921883
#
_entry.id   bb0d43e8f5b66cc4438ab9d063921883
#
_cell.length_a   1.000
_cell.length_b   1.000
_cell.length_c   1.000
_cell.angle_alpha   90.00
_cell.angle_beta   90.00
_cell.angle_gamma   90.00
#
_symmetry.space_group_name_H-M   'P 1'
#
loop_
_entity.id
_entity.type
_entity.pdbx_description
1 polymer ?
#
loop_
_entity_poly.entity_id
_entity_poly.type
_entity_poly.pdbx_seq_one_letter_code
_entity_poly.pdbx_strand_id
1 'polypeptide(L)'
;MHDGVIVMADHVHGLRAWSSQSGQDMLATAKFPDKTSPPSALTLDSAPSPSSTITLAVGFQDGSFTIYDLHVHQRRFVSRYSHEPSSNGLISAAALSFSYLATMTASQLLSFYKFLPTTDEASKDTPMDPPRLLQSLHSRTIWPPLTLSIRPQPDTVLVSIAYSLPTYLSGWTVGIQEMRLTSEGTLLESRLTSAIDQNYRPLTFNPSNPPPTPQTIPPFGHFNTSEANQIHSKPTSLSYSHPYLLVSHPDNTLTLYLVSSTTDALKISPGNRLWGHTSSVSGAHVGDRGKAVSVSTRGDELRVWELEGGFASASARRRLAAGELSIQLRPEKTPSPVIEETSTSIAKATGIGRGLGMALENRGIDETSMTRGFVGFDDDKVVVLRERHCGNQALVVYDFT
;
A
#
# COMPACT_ATOMS: atom_id res chain seq x y z
N MET A 1 -8.26 -1.18 -6.06
CA MET A 1 -9.19 -0.71 -7.10
C MET A 1 -8.51 -0.91 -8.44
N HIS A 2 -9.21 -1.39 -9.45
CA HIS A 2 -8.65 -1.67 -10.77
C HIS A 2 -9.78 -1.60 -11.80
N ASP A 3 -9.57 -0.90 -12.92
CA ASP A 3 -10.54 -0.73 -14.04
C ASP A 3 -11.96 -0.37 -13.59
N GLY A 4 -12.09 0.56 -12.67
CA GLY A 4 -13.38 0.97 -12.16
C GLY A 4 -14.09 -0.05 -11.28
N VAL A 5 -13.40 -1.11 -10.84
CA VAL A 5 -13.91 -2.11 -9.90
C VAL A 5 -13.25 -1.96 -8.54
N ILE A 6 -14.07 -1.96 -7.50
CA ILE A 6 -13.64 -1.91 -6.10
C ILE A 6 -13.86 -3.30 -5.51
N VAL A 7 -12.83 -3.88 -4.93
CA VAL A 7 -12.90 -5.19 -4.27
C VAL A 7 -12.58 -5.04 -2.79
N MET A 8 -13.35 -5.70 -1.97
CA MET A 8 -13.17 -5.76 -0.52
C MET A 8 -13.32 -7.19 -0.01
N ALA A 9 -12.50 -7.54 0.97
CA ALA A 9 -12.56 -8.83 1.66
C ALA A 9 -12.75 -8.58 3.16
N ASP A 10 -13.74 -9.18 3.76
CA ASP A 10 -13.96 -9.17 5.21
C ASP A 10 -14.44 -10.55 5.70
N HIS A 11 -14.29 -10.79 7.01
CA HIS A 11 -14.60 -12.09 7.59
C HIS A 11 -16.10 -12.41 7.62
N VAL A 12 -16.95 -11.40 7.74
CA VAL A 12 -18.40 -11.58 7.91
C VAL A 12 -19.12 -11.82 6.58
N HIS A 13 -18.77 -10.99 5.58
CA HIS A 13 -19.47 -10.97 4.29
C HIS A 13 -18.68 -11.67 3.19
N GLY A 14 -17.40 -11.98 3.42
CA GLY A 14 -16.53 -12.58 2.44
C GLY A 14 -15.96 -11.57 1.44
N LEU A 15 -15.84 -11.98 0.20
CA LEU A 15 -15.31 -11.18 -0.91
C LEU A 15 -16.47 -10.49 -1.64
N ARG A 16 -16.35 -9.19 -1.84
CA ARG A 16 -17.37 -8.37 -2.49
C ARG A 16 -16.73 -7.42 -3.50
N ALA A 17 -17.40 -7.20 -4.61
CA ALA A 17 -17.00 -6.26 -5.65
C ALA A 17 -18.10 -5.30 -6.01
N TRP A 18 -17.75 -4.04 -6.28
CA TRP A 18 -18.66 -2.97 -6.71
C TRP A 18 -18.11 -2.26 -7.94
N SER A 19 -19.03 -1.72 -8.74
CA SER A 19 -18.66 -0.77 -9.78
C SER A 19 -18.43 0.61 -9.17
N SER A 20 -17.30 1.24 -9.51
CA SER A 20 -17.02 2.61 -9.11
C SER A 20 -17.87 3.64 -9.87
N GLN A 21 -18.47 3.26 -11.02
CA GLN A 21 -19.26 4.16 -11.85
C GLN A 21 -20.67 4.39 -11.29
N SER A 22 -21.33 3.34 -10.84
CA SER A 22 -22.70 3.41 -10.33
C SER A 22 -22.79 3.57 -8.81
N GLY A 23 -21.68 3.35 -8.09
CA GLY A 23 -21.55 3.56 -6.65
C GLY A 23 -22.43 2.68 -5.75
N GLN A 24 -23.51 2.09 -6.27
CA GLN A 24 -24.46 1.25 -5.52
C GLN A 24 -24.55 -0.18 -6.07
N ASP A 25 -24.09 -0.42 -7.29
CA ASP A 25 -24.19 -1.74 -7.88
C ASP A 25 -23.11 -2.68 -7.38
N MET A 26 -23.52 -3.62 -6.52
CA MET A 26 -22.67 -4.75 -6.16
C MET A 26 -22.56 -5.68 -7.37
N LEU A 27 -21.34 -5.81 -7.90
CA LEU A 27 -21.03 -6.61 -9.07
C LEU A 27 -21.01 -8.10 -8.74
N ALA A 28 -20.39 -8.47 -7.62
CA ALA A 28 -20.25 -9.86 -7.25
C ALA A 28 -20.03 -10.02 -5.74
N THR A 29 -20.38 -11.19 -5.22
CA THR A 29 -20.08 -11.59 -3.84
C THR A 29 -19.68 -13.07 -3.81
N ALA A 30 -18.75 -13.42 -2.92
CA ALA A 30 -18.40 -14.79 -2.60
C ALA A 30 -18.14 -14.92 -1.10
N LYS A 31 -18.80 -15.88 -0.44
CA LYS A 31 -18.52 -16.19 0.95
C LYS A 31 -17.28 -17.05 1.05
N PHE A 32 -16.49 -16.81 2.09
CA PHE A 32 -15.42 -17.73 2.45
C PHE A 32 -16.02 -19.01 3.08
N PRO A 33 -15.36 -20.16 2.92
CA PRO A 33 -15.77 -21.38 3.64
C PRO A 33 -15.83 -21.15 5.15
N ASP A 34 -16.76 -21.78 5.85
CA ASP A 34 -17.06 -21.56 7.28
C ASP A 34 -15.86 -21.70 8.25
N LYS A 35 -14.81 -22.39 7.85
CA LYS A 35 -13.59 -22.59 8.64
C LYS A 35 -12.42 -21.71 8.22
N THR A 36 -12.67 -20.78 7.29
CA THR A 36 -11.59 -19.93 6.77
C THR A 36 -11.22 -18.88 7.82
N SER A 37 -9.93 -18.71 8.02
CA SER A 37 -9.36 -17.68 8.86
C SER A 37 -9.72 -16.27 8.32
N PRO A 38 -9.76 -15.22 9.16
CA PRO A 38 -10.02 -13.87 8.68
C PRO A 38 -9.02 -13.41 7.60
N PRO A 39 -9.48 -12.68 6.55
CA PRO A 39 -8.59 -12.13 5.55
C PRO A 39 -7.65 -11.09 6.17
N SER A 40 -6.40 -11.08 5.74
CA SER A 40 -5.35 -10.19 6.25
C SER A 40 -4.65 -9.38 5.16
N ALA A 41 -4.68 -9.85 3.91
CA ALA A 41 -4.12 -9.17 2.77
C ALA A 41 -5.01 -9.36 1.53
N LEU A 42 -5.09 -8.35 0.68
CA LEU A 42 -5.81 -8.39 -0.60
C LEU A 42 -4.96 -7.68 -1.64
N THR A 43 -4.76 -8.33 -2.77
CA THR A 43 -4.08 -7.74 -3.93
C THR A 43 -4.81 -8.11 -5.21
N LEU A 44 -4.83 -7.19 -6.17
CA LEU A 44 -5.35 -7.39 -7.51
C LEU A 44 -4.20 -7.48 -8.50
N ASP A 45 -4.41 -8.17 -9.60
CA ASP A 45 -3.46 -8.18 -10.69
C ASP A 45 -3.31 -6.77 -11.26
N SER A 46 -2.06 -6.33 -11.37
CA SER A 46 -1.73 -5.03 -11.96
C SER A 46 -1.59 -5.07 -13.48
N ALA A 47 -1.57 -6.26 -14.07
CA ALA A 47 -1.44 -6.39 -15.52
C ALA A 47 -2.76 -6.03 -16.23
N PRO A 48 -2.73 -5.21 -17.29
CA PRO A 48 -3.92 -4.94 -18.08
C PRO A 48 -4.39 -6.23 -18.75
N SER A 49 -5.58 -6.70 -18.36
CA SER A 49 -6.17 -7.88 -18.97
C SER A 49 -7.04 -7.49 -20.16
N PRO A 50 -6.85 -8.08 -21.34
CA PRO A 50 -7.74 -7.88 -22.47
C PRO A 50 -9.14 -8.51 -22.25
N SER A 51 -9.27 -9.34 -21.24
CA SER A 51 -10.54 -9.94 -20.80
C SER A 51 -11.13 -9.13 -19.65
N SER A 52 -12.46 -9.09 -19.56
CA SER A 52 -13.18 -8.50 -18.42
C SER A 52 -13.05 -9.31 -17.11
N THR A 53 -11.99 -10.06 -16.99
CA THR A 53 -11.69 -10.90 -15.81
C THR A 53 -10.57 -10.27 -15.03
N ILE A 54 -10.79 -10.02 -13.74
CA ILE A 54 -9.80 -9.48 -12.81
C ILE A 54 -9.35 -10.60 -11.88
N THR A 55 -8.07 -10.95 -11.93
CA THR A 55 -7.49 -11.92 -11.01
C THR A 55 -7.05 -11.24 -9.72
N LEU A 56 -7.31 -11.87 -8.58
CA LEU A 56 -6.96 -11.34 -7.28
C LEU A 56 -6.51 -12.45 -6.31
N ALA A 57 -5.70 -12.07 -5.32
CA ALA A 57 -5.27 -12.95 -4.25
C ALA A 57 -5.74 -12.41 -2.91
N VAL A 58 -6.28 -13.30 -2.08
CA VAL A 58 -6.66 -13.03 -0.69
C VAL A 58 -5.76 -13.86 0.21
N GLY A 59 -5.01 -13.20 1.08
CA GLY A 59 -4.21 -13.84 2.14
C GLY A 59 -4.96 -13.82 3.46
N PHE A 60 -4.73 -14.83 4.29
CA PHE A 60 -5.45 -15.06 5.54
C PHE A 60 -4.52 -15.07 6.76
N GLN A 61 -5.12 -14.98 7.96
CA GLN A 61 -4.40 -14.92 9.23
C GLN A 61 -3.69 -16.24 9.59
N ASP A 62 -4.11 -17.37 9.04
CA ASP A 62 -3.47 -18.68 9.21
C ASP A 62 -2.33 -18.95 8.23
N GLY A 63 -1.98 -17.96 7.40
CA GLY A 63 -0.93 -18.07 6.40
C GLY A 63 -1.37 -18.75 5.10
N SER A 64 -2.64 -19.12 4.97
CA SER A 64 -3.22 -19.58 3.71
C SER A 64 -3.48 -18.41 2.76
N PHE A 65 -3.66 -18.70 1.46
CA PHE A 65 -4.13 -17.73 0.48
C PHE A 65 -4.99 -18.40 -0.58
N THR A 66 -5.87 -17.62 -1.19
CA THR A 66 -6.73 -18.10 -2.26
C THR A 66 -6.69 -17.14 -3.44
N ILE A 67 -6.59 -17.68 -4.65
CA ILE A 67 -6.68 -16.95 -5.90
C ILE A 67 -8.11 -17.02 -6.41
N TYR A 68 -8.65 -15.88 -6.76
CA TYR A 68 -9.98 -15.73 -7.36
C TYR A 68 -9.87 -15.03 -8.70
N ASP A 69 -10.77 -15.40 -9.60
CA ASP A 69 -11.09 -14.63 -10.80
C ASP A 69 -12.46 -13.97 -10.62
N LEU A 70 -12.51 -12.66 -10.81
CA LEU A 70 -13.75 -11.90 -10.89
C LEU A 70 -14.14 -11.75 -12.36
N HIS A 71 -15.19 -12.43 -12.77
CA HIS A 71 -15.82 -12.25 -14.07
C HIS A 71 -16.82 -11.08 -14.00
N VAL A 72 -16.40 -9.89 -14.42
CA VAL A 72 -17.20 -8.67 -14.27
C VAL A 72 -18.55 -8.78 -15.01
N HIS A 73 -18.56 -9.28 -16.23
CA HIS A 73 -19.80 -9.46 -17.01
C HIS A 73 -20.74 -10.53 -16.43
N GLN A 74 -20.17 -11.59 -15.87
CA GLN A 74 -20.96 -12.68 -15.27
C GLN A 74 -21.34 -12.38 -13.81
N ARG A 75 -20.81 -11.30 -13.25
CA ARG A 75 -21.07 -10.84 -11.89
C ARG A 75 -20.78 -11.92 -10.83
N ARG A 76 -19.69 -12.66 -10.99
CA ARG A 76 -19.33 -13.75 -10.07
C ARG A 76 -17.83 -13.84 -9.82
N PHE A 77 -17.48 -14.31 -8.63
CA PHE A 77 -16.15 -14.76 -8.29
C PHE A 77 -16.03 -16.27 -8.52
N VAL A 78 -14.90 -16.69 -9.06
CA VAL A 78 -14.52 -18.10 -9.20
C VAL A 78 -13.25 -18.33 -8.41
N SER A 79 -13.26 -19.27 -7.46
CA SER A 79 -12.06 -19.70 -6.75
C SER A 79 -11.23 -20.60 -7.69
N ARG A 80 -9.99 -20.19 -7.96
CA ARG A 80 -9.09 -20.88 -8.89
C ARG A 80 -8.09 -21.79 -8.18
N TYR A 81 -7.60 -21.35 -7.03
CA TYR A 81 -6.62 -22.09 -6.23
C TYR A 81 -6.70 -21.67 -4.77
N SER A 82 -6.57 -22.63 -3.87
CA SER A 82 -6.45 -22.39 -2.42
C SER A 82 -5.19 -23.07 -1.89
N HIS A 83 -4.35 -22.26 -1.24
CA HIS A 83 -3.13 -22.72 -0.58
C HIS A 83 -3.41 -23.06 0.88
N GLU A 84 -2.88 -24.17 1.34
CA GLU A 84 -3.07 -24.67 2.70
C GLU A 84 -2.49 -23.71 3.77
N PRO A 85 -3.04 -23.73 4.99
CA PRO A 85 -2.53 -22.97 6.12
C PRO A 85 -1.05 -23.25 6.39
N SER A 86 -0.32 -22.20 6.81
CA SER A 86 1.11 -22.26 7.07
C SER A 86 1.44 -21.85 8.50
N SER A 87 2.37 -22.56 9.14
CA SER A 87 2.89 -22.21 10.48
C SER A 87 3.69 -20.90 10.51
N ASN A 88 3.94 -20.27 9.35
CA ASN A 88 4.70 -19.01 9.24
C ASN A 88 3.89 -17.76 9.62
N GLY A 89 2.66 -17.94 10.10
CA GLY A 89 1.79 -16.88 10.57
C GLY A 89 1.04 -16.15 9.45
N LEU A 90 0.29 -15.11 9.83
CA LEU A 90 -0.58 -14.36 8.94
C LEU A 90 0.18 -13.75 7.74
N ILE A 91 -0.49 -13.69 6.59
CA ILE A 91 0.01 -12.96 5.42
C ILE A 91 -0.20 -11.48 5.67
N SER A 92 0.90 -10.75 5.86
CA SER A 92 0.89 -9.32 6.17
C SER A 92 0.86 -8.42 4.93
N ALA A 93 1.36 -8.90 3.80
CA ALA A 93 1.32 -8.23 2.52
C ALA A 93 1.37 -9.25 1.36
N ALA A 94 0.76 -8.89 0.25
CA ALA A 94 0.81 -9.65 -0.98
C ALA A 94 0.93 -8.72 -2.18
N ALA A 95 1.57 -9.18 -3.24
CA ALA A 95 1.58 -8.53 -4.55
C ALA A 95 1.34 -9.58 -5.62
N LEU A 96 0.49 -9.25 -6.56
CA LEU A 96 0.11 -10.11 -7.68
C LEU A 96 0.43 -9.41 -9.00
N SER A 97 1.13 -10.08 -9.86
CA SER A 97 1.23 -9.76 -11.28
C SER A 97 1.19 -11.09 -12.01
N PHE A 98 0.02 -11.46 -12.47
CA PHE A 98 -0.23 -12.80 -12.98
C PHE A 98 0.70 -13.13 -14.17
N SER A 99 1.46 -14.23 -14.12
CA SER A 99 1.35 -15.46 -13.31
C SER A 99 2.21 -15.51 -12.02
N TYR A 100 2.62 -14.40 -11.45
CA TYR A 100 3.48 -14.38 -10.26
C TYR A 100 2.75 -13.82 -9.06
N LEU A 101 2.97 -14.43 -7.89
CA LEU A 101 2.48 -13.97 -6.59
C LEU A 101 3.66 -13.90 -5.62
N ALA A 102 3.80 -12.78 -4.93
CA ALA A 102 4.66 -12.64 -3.77
C ALA A 102 3.81 -12.47 -2.52
N THR A 103 4.13 -13.21 -1.46
CA THR A 103 3.50 -13.08 -0.14
C THR A 103 4.56 -12.83 0.92
N MET A 104 4.24 -12.00 1.91
CA MET A 104 5.06 -11.78 3.09
C MET A 104 4.25 -12.13 4.32
N THR A 105 4.81 -12.95 5.20
CA THR A 105 4.16 -13.29 6.47
C THR A 105 4.59 -12.35 7.59
N ALA A 106 3.83 -12.35 8.70
CA ALA A 106 4.19 -11.58 9.90
C ALA A 106 5.52 -12.06 10.52
N SER A 107 5.91 -13.31 10.31
CA SER A 107 7.22 -13.85 10.70
C SER A 107 8.35 -13.50 9.72
N GLN A 108 8.10 -12.56 8.78
CA GLN A 108 9.09 -12.04 7.83
C GLN A 108 9.59 -13.09 6.81
N LEU A 109 8.75 -14.05 6.48
CA LEU A 109 9.00 -14.99 5.39
C LEU A 109 8.39 -14.44 4.10
N LEU A 110 9.23 -14.13 3.12
CA LEU A 110 8.84 -13.87 1.74
C LEU A 110 8.75 -15.18 0.98
N SER A 111 7.63 -15.42 0.34
CA SER A 111 7.46 -16.55 -0.59
C SER A 111 7.05 -16.01 -1.97
N PHE A 112 7.71 -16.52 -3.00
CA PHE A 112 7.47 -16.12 -4.38
C PHE A 112 7.03 -17.33 -5.20
N TYR A 113 5.85 -17.24 -5.79
CA TYR A 113 5.18 -18.32 -6.50
C TYR A 113 4.99 -17.98 -7.98
N LYS A 114 5.00 -19.03 -8.82
CA LYS A 114 4.64 -18.96 -10.24
C LYS A 114 3.47 -19.90 -10.51
N PHE A 115 2.40 -19.38 -11.07
CA PHE A 115 1.28 -20.14 -11.60
C PHE A 115 1.56 -20.48 -13.07
N LEU A 116 1.22 -21.68 -13.48
CA LEU A 116 1.32 -22.08 -14.87
C LEU A 116 0.09 -21.54 -15.62
N PRO A 117 0.27 -20.90 -16.79
CA PRO A 117 -0.86 -20.47 -17.59
C PRO A 117 -1.65 -21.70 -18.08
N THR A 118 -2.96 -21.70 -17.87
CA THR A 118 -3.84 -22.70 -18.46
C THR A 118 -3.94 -22.42 -19.97
N THR A 119 -3.55 -23.40 -20.79
CA THR A 119 -3.46 -23.27 -22.25
C THR A 119 -4.82 -23.27 -22.96
N ASP A 120 -5.89 -23.71 -22.30
CA ASP A 120 -7.21 -23.85 -22.90
C ASP A 120 -8.17 -22.77 -22.41
N GLU A 121 -8.69 -21.97 -23.33
CA GLU A 121 -9.73 -20.97 -23.04
C GLU A 121 -11.03 -21.57 -22.48
N ALA A 122 -11.32 -22.84 -22.79
CA ALA A 122 -12.46 -23.58 -22.23
C ALA A 122 -12.29 -23.92 -20.73
N SER A 123 -11.09 -23.76 -20.18
CA SER A 123 -10.71 -24.17 -18.81
C SER A 123 -10.71 -23.01 -17.80
N LYS A 124 -11.25 -21.83 -18.16
CA LYS A 124 -11.22 -20.63 -17.28
C LYS A 124 -11.98 -20.79 -15.96
N ASP A 125 -12.87 -21.77 -15.85
CA ASP A 125 -13.66 -22.03 -14.63
C ASP A 125 -13.13 -23.25 -13.83
N THR A 126 -12.09 -23.93 -14.33
CA THR A 126 -11.51 -25.10 -13.64
C THR A 126 -10.47 -24.65 -12.60
N PRO A 127 -10.30 -25.43 -11.50
CA PRO A 127 -9.21 -25.20 -10.56
C PRO A 127 -7.86 -25.16 -11.29
N MET A 128 -7.00 -24.24 -10.84
CA MET A 128 -5.63 -24.14 -11.35
C MET A 128 -4.75 -25.19 -10.69
N ASP A 129 -3.72 -25.64 -11.40
CA ASP A 129 -2.67 -26.45 -10.81
C ASP A 129 -1.95 -25.70 -9.67
N PRO A 130 -1.43 -26.42 -8.66
CA PRO A 130 -0.66 -25.82 -7.59
C PRO A 130 0.50 -24.96 -8.14
N PRO A 131 0.69 -23.75 -7.63
CA PRO A 131 1.78 -22.91 -8.07
C PRO A 131 3.12 -23.48 -7.65
N ARG A 132 4.12 -23.28 -8.49
CA ARG A 132 5.49 -23.62 -8.15
C ARG A 132 6.04 -22.54 -7.21
N LEU A 133 6.53 -22.94 -6.03
CA LEU A 133 7.32 -22.07 -5.17
C LEU A 133 8.70 -21.86 -5.81
N LEU A 134 8.99 -20.63 -6.21
CA LEU A 134 10.25 -20.28 -6.87
C LEU A 134 11.33 -19.92 -5.85
N GLN A 135 10.98 -19.11 -4.86
CA GLN A 135 11.89 -18.65 -3.81
C GLN A 135 11.16 -18.54 -2.47
N SER A 136 11.88 -18.81 -1.39
CA SER A 136 11.43 -18.57 -0.03
C SER A 136 12.60 -17.99 0.75
N LEU A 137 12.45 -16.76 1.23
CA LEU A 137 13.49 -16.00 1.88
C LEU A 137 12.99 -15.49 3.22
N HIS A 138 13.76 -15.72 4.28
CA HIS A 138 13.46 -15.21 5.61
C HIS A 138 14.40 -14.03 5.94
N SER A 139 13.82 -12.94 6.41
CA SER A 139 14.58 -11.76 6.85
C SER A 139 14.28 -11.49 8.33
N ARG A 140 15.28 -11.05 9.08
CA ARG A 140 15.13 -10.58 10.46
C ARG A 140 15.19 -9.05 10.59
N THR A 141 15.39 -8.36 9.48
CA THR A 141 15.60 -6.90 9.46
C THR A 141 14.47 -6.11 8.83
N ILE A 142 13.45 -6.80 8.27
CA ILE A 142 12.30 -6.18 7.65
C ILE A 142 11.21 -5.96 8.70
N TRP A 143 10.85 -4.70 8.95
CA TRP A 143 9.83 -4.35 9.93
C TRP A 143 8.58 -3.77 9.27
N PRO A 144 7.38 -4.11 9.76
CA PRO A 144 6.16 -3.46 9.30
C PRO A 144 6.10 -1.98 9.77
N PRO A 145 5.40 -1.11 9.03
CA PRO A 145 4.69 -1.39 7.79
C PRO A 145 5.63 -1.72 6.64
N LEU A 146 5.15 -2.53 5.72
CA LEU A 146 5.86 -2.93 4.52
C LEU A 146 4.90 -3.03 3.33
N THR A 147 5.45 -2.98 2.12
CA THR A 147 4.71 -3.16 0.88
C THR A 147 5.53 -3.97 -0.11
N LEU A 148 4.84 -4.75 -0.93
CA LEU A 148 5.41 -5.58 -1.99
C LEU A 148 5.02 -5.03 -3.35
N SER A 149 5.89 -5.20 -4.34
CA SER A 149 5.61 -4.91 -5.73
C SER A 149 6.28 -5.95 -6.63
N ILE A 150 5.60 -6.35 -7.70
CA ILE A 150 6.13 -7.23 -8.74
C ILE A 150 6.09 -6.45 -10.05
N ARG A 151 7.23 -6.40 -10.74
CA ARG A 151 7.35 -5.80 -12.07
C ARG A 151 7.89 -6.84 -13.05
N PRO A 152 7.04 -7.46 -13.87
CA PRO A 152 7.51 -8.34 -14.94
C PRO A 152 8.31 -7.55 -15.97
N GLN A 153 9.39 -8.16 -16.45
CA GLN A 153 10.22 -7.69 -17.56
C GLN A 153 10.28 -8.81 -18.61
N PRO A 154 10.71 -8.57 -19.84
CA PRO A 154 10.67 -9.59 -20.90
C PRO A 154 11.27 -10.93 -20.50
N ASP A 155 12.45 -10.91 -19.86
CA ASP A 155 13.19 -12.13 -19.50
C ASP A 155 13.32 -12.35 -18.00
N THR A 156 12.90 -11.39 -17.18
CA THR A 156 13.11 -11.39 -15.74
C THR A 156 11.90 -10.86 -15.00
N VAL A 157 11.85 -11.13 -13.70
CA VAL A 157 10.85 -10.57 -12.81
C VAL A 157 11.56 -9.83 -11.69
N LEU A 158 11.17 -8.59 -11.45
CA LEU A 158 11.69 -7.78 -10.37
C LEU A 158 10.69 -7.77 -9.22
N VAL A 159 11.08 -8.30 -8.07
CA VAL A 159 10.30 -8.29 -6.83
C VAL A 159 10.92 -7.25 -5.90
N SER A 160 10.13 -6.28 -5.49
CA SER A 160 10.57 -5.21 -4.59
C SER A 160 9.82 -5.28 -3.26
N ILE A 161 10.55 -5.10 -2.17
CA ILE A 161 10.03 -5.01 -0.81
C ILE A 161 10.46 -3.67 -0.25
N ALA A 162 9.52 -2.77 0.03
CA ALA A 162 9.81 -1.56 0.80
C ALA A 162 9.31 -1.74 2.24
N TYR A 163 10.08 -1.32 3.22
CA TYR A 163 9.85 -1.63 4.62
C TYR A 163 10.43 -0.57 5.57
N SER A 164 9.97 -0.57 6.81
CA SER A 164 10.47 0.29 7.86
C SER A 164 11.70 -0.31 8.54
N LEU A 165 12.64 0.53 8.92
CA LEU A 165 13.85 0.17 9.65
C LEU A 165 14.01 1.03 10.91
N PRO A 166 14.22 0.46 12.10
CA PRO A 166 14.67 1.23 13.27
C PRO A 166 16.11 1.65 13.11
N THR A 167 16.44 2.85 13.56
CA THR A 167 17.81 3.38 13.57
C THR A 167 18.41 3.35 14.97
N TYR A 168 19.74 3.26 15.06
CA TYR A 168 20.44 3.22 16.36
C TYR A 168 20.28 4.49 17.21
N LEU A 169 20.02 5.63 16.57
CA LEU A 169 19.98 6.94 17.24
C LEU A 169 18.55 7.42 17.54
N SER A 170 17.65 6.47 17.89
CA SER A 170 16.25 6.76 18.18
C SER A 170 15.46 7.35 17.04
N GLY A 171 15.04 6.51 16.13
CA GLY A 171 14.18 6.90 15.01
C GLY A 171 13.93 5.76 14.06
N TRP A 172 13.32 6.09 12.95
CA TRP A 172 12.97 5.16 11.89
C TRP A 172 13.47 5.67 10.55
N THR A 173 13.79 4.75 9.67
CA THR A 173 14.06 5.02 8.27
C THR A 173 13.32 4.00 7.40
N VAL A 174 13.52 4.07 6.11
CA VAL A 174 12.96 3.11 5.15
C VAL A 174 14.08 2.40 4.42
N GLY A 175 13.84 1.15 4.12
CA GLY A 175 14.68 0.33 3.25
C GLY A 175 13.87 -0.18 2.07
N ILE A 176 14.57 -0.47 0.99
CA ILE A 176 14.03 -1.19 -0.15
C ILE A 176 15.00 -2.29 -0.55
N GLN A 177 14.47 -3.48 -0.76
CA GLN A 177 15.19 -4.60 -1.34
C GLN A 177 14.54 -4.95 -2.66
N GLU A 178 15.37 -5.10 -3.69
CA GLU A 178 14.95 -5.61 -5.00
C GLU A 178 15.65 -6.92 -5.29
N MET A 179 14.87 -7.89 -5.77
CA MET A 179 15.35 -9.18 -6.23
C MET A 179 14.96 -9.35 -7.68
N ARG A 180 15.97 -9.60 -8.51
CA ARG A 180 15.79 -9.93 -9.92
C ARG A 180 15.87 -11.45 -10.09
N LEU A 181 14.80 -12.02 -10.61
CA LEU A 181 14.70 -13.46 -10.85
C LEU A 181 14.49 -13.72 -12.34
N THR A 182 14.97 -14.86 -12.81
CA THR A 182 14.57 -15.37 -14.13
C THR A 182 13.10 -15.78 -14.10
N SER A 183 12.51 -15.98 -15.28
CA SER A 183 11.16 -16.54 -15.40
C SER A 183 11.00 -17.92 -14.73
N GLU A 184 12.09 -18.64 -14.54
CA GLU A 184 12.13 -19.95 -13.87
C GLU A 184 12.41 -19.86 -12.36
N GLY A 185 12.60 -18.64 -11.84
CA GLY A 185 12.78 -18.38 -10.41
C GLY A 185 14.22 -18.43 -9.91
N THR A 186 15.21 -18.51 -10.79
CA THR A 186 16.59 -18.41 -10.39
C THR A 186 16.90 -16.97 -9.99
N LEU A 187 17.37 -16.76 -8.76
CA LEU A 187 17.79 -15.44 -8.29
C LEU A 187 19.07 -15.01 -9.02
N LEU A 188 18.97 -13.96 -9.83
CA LEU A 188 20.10 -13.37 -10.55
C LEU A 188 20.83 -12.37 -9.68
N GLU A 189 20.09 -11.53 -8.98
CA GLU A 189 20.63 -10.43 -8.19
C GLU A 189 19.69 -10.07 -7.05
N SER A 190 20.26 -9.70 -5.90
CA SER A 190 19.54 -9.11 -4.79
C SER A 190 20.25 -7.84 -4.36
N ARG A 191 19.55 -6.72 -4.41
CA ARG A 191 20.06 -5.39 -4.07
C ARG A 191 19.30 -4.82 -2.90
N LEU A 192 20.01 -4.15 -2.01
CA LEU A 192 19.47 -3.54 -0.81
C LEU A 192 19.95 -2.10 -0.69
N THR A 193 19.06 -1.18 -0.38
CA THR A 193 19.40 0.19 -0.01
C THR A 193 18.46 0.72 1.06
N SER A 194 18.91 1.76 1.77
CA SER A 194 18.10 2.43 2.79
C SER A 194 18.31 3.95 2.70
N ALA A 195 17.28 4.68 3.13
CA ALA A 195 17.32 6.14 3.19
C ALA A 195 18.03 6.63 4.47
N ILE A 196 19.23 6.13 4.72
CA ILE A 196 20.07 6.61 5.82
C ILE A 196 20.69 7.93 5.35
N ASP A 197 20.56 8.98 6.17
CA ASP A 197 21.26 10.23 5.93
C ASP A 197 22.77 9.96 5.84
N GLN A 198 23.40 10.37 4.74
CA GLN A 198 24.84 10.14 4.49
C GLN A 198 25.74 10.78 5.56
N ASN A 199 25.20 11.66 6.38
CA ASN A 199 25.90 12.26 7.52
C ASN A 199 26.10 11.29 8.69
N TYR A 200 25.35 10.18 8.76
CA TYR A 200 25.54 9.08 9.69
C TYR A 200 26.39 7.97 9.05
N ARG A 201 27.62 8.28 8.66
CA ARG A 201 28.61 7.23 8.45
C ARG A 201 28.82 6.53 9.77
N PRO A 202 28.62 5.21 9.87
CA PRO A 202 29.05 4.48 11.04
C PRO A 202 30.53 4.81 11.23
N LEU A 203 30.91 5.23 12.44
CA LEU A 203 32.30 5.37 12.81
C LEU A 203 32.94 3.98 12.59
N THR A 204 33.59 3.78 11.48
CA THR A 204 34.43 2.61 11.29
C THR A 204 35.56 2.75 12.27
N PHE A 205 35.47 2.00 13.36
CA PHE A 205 36.58 1.80 14.27
C PHE A 205 37.66 1.06 13.47
N ASN A 206 38.56 1.83 12.94
CA ASN A 206 39.79 1.30 12.35
C ASN A 206 40.79 1.17 13.53
N PRO A 207 41.13 -0.05 13.99
CA PRO A 207 41.96 -0.23 15.18
C PRO A 207 43.42 0.27 14.96
N SER A 208 43.75 0.72 13.77
CA SER A 208 45.10 1.20 13.39
C SER A 208 45.27 2.71 13.47
N ASN A 209 44.23 3.51 13.73
CA ASN A 209 44.38 4.95 13.89
C ASN A 209 44.10 5.35 15.33
N PRO A 210 44.99 6.02 16.02
CA PRO A 210 44.71 6.57 17.35
C PRO A 210 43.55 7.57 17.30
N PRO A 211 42.73 7.65 18.35
CA PRO A 211 41.61 8.59 18.37
C PRO A 211 42.16 10.03 18.20
N PRO A 212 41.48 10.88 17.41
CA PRO A 212 41.85 12.26 17.29
C PRO A 212 41.77 12.92 18.70
N THR A 213 42.82 13.61 19.09
CA THR A 213 42.86 14.43 20.31
C THR A 213 41.70 15.40 20.33
N PRO A 214 41.05 15.61 21.49
CA PRO A 214 39.91 16.51 21.62
C PRO A 214 40.36 17.95 21.38
N GLN A 215 40.26 18.40 20.15
CA GLN A 215 40.40 19.81 19.82
C GLN A 215 39.03 20.39 19.51
N THR A 216 38.63 21.26 20.41
CA THR A 216 37.67 22.34 20.28
C THR A 216 36.27 21.91 19.73
N ILE A 217 35.36 21.75 20.68
CA ILE A 217 33.94 21.87 20.45
C ILE A 217 33.69 23.30 19.94
N PRO A 218 33.18 23.49 18.68
CA PRO A 218 32.78 24.82 18.24
C PRO A 218 31.59 25.28 19.10
N PRO A 219 31.54 26.59 19.43
CA PRO A 219 30.43 27.12 20.23
C PRO A 219 29.09 26.93 19.53
N PHE A 220 28.10 26.62 20.33
CA PHE A 220 26.68 26.49 19.98
C PHE A 220 26.27 27.43 18.84
N GLY A 221 25.80 26.90 17.73
CA GLY A 221 25.10 27.72 16.75
C GLY A 221 25.35 27.30 15.30
N HIS A 222 24.83 26.16 14.90
CA HIS A 222 24.25 25.88 13.60
C HIS A 222 23.57 24.51 13.71
N PHE A 223 22.31 24.51 14.10
CA PHE A 223 21.45 23.37 13.88
C PHE A 223 21.32 23.18 12.38
N ASN A 224 22.06 22.22 11.86
CA ASN A 224 21.97 21.83 10.46
C ASN A 224 20.54 21.35 10.19
N THR A 225 20.01 21.80 9.09
CA THR A 225 18.67 21.47 8.52
C THR A 225 18.43 19.97 8.29
N SER A 226 19.36 19.10 8.67
CA SER A 226 19.23 17.63 8.57
C SER A 226 18.31 17.00 9.63
N GLU A 227 18.07 17.66 10.78
CA GLU A 227 17.16 17.15 11.81
C GLU A 227 15.70 17.14 11.38
N ALA A 228 15.31 18.02 10.45
CA ALA A 228 13.92 18.12 9.96
C ALA A 228 13.43 16.87 9.20
N ASN A 229 14.32 15.99 8.75
CA ASN A 229 13.99 14.81 7.97
C ASN A 229 14.05 13.50 8.76
N GLN A 230 14.38 13.54 10.06
CA GLN A 230 14.38 12.33 10.86
C GLN A 230 12.96 11.88 11.20
N ILE A 231 12.69 10.62 10.95
CA ILE A 231 11.44 9.98 11.34
C ILE A 231 11.60 9.50 12.80
N HIS A 232 11.06 10.26 13.76
CA HIS A 232 11.18 9.91 15.17
C HIS A 232 10.24 8.78 15.58
N SER A 233 9.06 8.71 14.98
CA SER A 233 8.04 7.71 15.29
C SER A 233 7.94 6.65 14.19
N LYS A 234 7.50 5.45 14.58
CA LYS A 234 7.25 4.37 13.64
C LYS A 234 6.26 4.83 12.57
N PRO A 235 6.56 4.61 11.28
CA PRO A 235 5.61 4.88 10.21
C PRO A 235 4.26 4.18 10.42
N THR A 236 3.17 4.82 10.01
CA THR A 236 1.83 4.24 10.07
C THR A 236 1.53 3.37 8.85
N SER A 237 1.96 3.80 7.68
CA SER A 237 1.86 3.00 6.45
C SER A 237 2.99 3.30 5.47
N LEU A 238 3.19 2.37 4.54
CA LEU A 238 4.08 2.51 3.37
C LEU A 238 3.30 2.16 2.11
N SER A 239 3.52 2.94 1.06
CA SER A 239 3.03 2.63 -0.29
C SER A 239 4.15 2.86 -1.29
N TYR A 240 4.36 1.87 -2.16
CA TYR A 240 5.42 1.90 -3.17
C TYR A 240 4.84 1.58 -4.54
N SER A 241 5.00 2.54 -5.45
CA SER A 241 4.87 2.37 -6.89
C SER A 241 6.04 3.09 -7.55
N HIS A 242 6.87 2.32 -8.23
CA HIS A 242 8.12 2.86 -8.79
C HIS A 242 7.87 4.06 -9.70
N PRO A 243 8.60 5.18 -9.52
CA PRO A 243 9.73 5.40 -8.62
C PRO A 243 9.37 5.96 -7.22
N TYR A 244 8.10 6.06 -6.87
CA TYR A 244 7.64 6.76 -5.66
C TYR A 244 7.49 5.81 -4.48
N LEU A 245 8.12 6.14 -3.35
CA LEU A 245 7.90 5.50 -2.05
C LEU A 245 7.36 6.55 -1.07
N LEU A 246 6.11 6.38 -0.68
CA LEU A 246 5.39 7.29 0.20
C LEU A 246 5.22 6.66 1.58
N VAL A 247 5.57 7.40 2.61
CA VAL A 247 5.54 6.96 4.01
C VAL A 247 4.65 7.90 4.80
N SER A 248 3.68 7.38 5.51
CA SER A 248 2.82 8.16 6.39
C SER A 248 3.27 8.05 7.85
N HIS A 249 3.07 9.14 8.59
CA HIS A 249 3.52 9.28 9.97
C HIS A 249 2.37 9.66 10.91
N PRO A 250 2.49 9.32 12.20
CA PRO A 250 1.49 9.71 13.19
C PRO A 250 1.51 11.21 13.53
N ASP A 251 2.49 11.96 13.03
CA ASP A 251 2.69 13.39 13.28
C ASP A 251 2.12 14.31 12.21
N ASN A 252 1.05 13.91 11.53
CA ASN A 252 0.33 14.67 10.48
C ASN A 252 1.12 14.85 9.17
N THR A 253 2.24 14.18 9.00
CA THR A 253 3.10 14.34 7.83
C THR A 253 3.22 13.06 7.01
N LEU A 254 3.65 13.24 5.77
CA LEU A 254 4.15 12.16 4.93
C LEU A 254 5.61 12.43 4.57
N THR A 255 6.33 11.39 4.18
CA THR A 255 7.65 11.54 3.58
C THR A 255 7.68 10.84 2.24
N LEU A 256 8.07 11.56 1.21
CA LEU A 256 8.21 11.05 -0.14
C LEU A 256 9.67 10.82 -0.46
N TYR A 257 9.97 9.62 -0.93
CA TYR A 257 11.27 9.22 -1.45
C TYR A 257 11.16 8.85 -2.91
N LEU A 258 12.21 9.12 -3.68
CA LEU A 258 12.36 8.60 -5.04
C LEU A 258 13.34 7.42 -5.03
N VAL A 259 12.90 6.32 -5.60
CA VAL A 259 13.70 5.12 -5.79
C VAL A 259 14.19 5.09 -7.22
N SER A 260 15.51 5.06 -7.39
CA SER A 260 16.14 4.87 -8.68
C SER A 260 16.68 3.45 -8.76
N SER A 261 16.13 2.66 -9.66
CA SER A 261 16.54 1.30 -9.95
C SER A 261 17.02 1.23 -11.39
N THR A 262 18.33 1.12 -11.55
CA THR A 262 19.02 0.96 -12.85
C THR A 262 19.62 -0.44 -12.96
N THR A 263 20.25 -0.77 -14.07
CA THR A 263 21.01 -2.03 -14.20
C THR A 263 22.09 -2.17 -13.15
N ASP A 264 22.74 -1.06 -12.77
CA ASP A 264 23.98 -1.07 -11.98
C ASP A 264 23.76 -0.67 -10.51
N ALA A 265 22.67 0.01 -10.20
CA ALA A 265 22.46 0.56 -8.87
C ALA A 265 21.00 0.66 -8.45
N LEU A 266 20.76 0.42 -7.16
CA LEU A 266 19.54 0.74 -6.46
C LEU A 266 19.82 1.85 -5.47
N LYS A 267 19.09 2.98 -5.56
CA LYS A 267 19.28 4.15 -4.71
C LYS A 267 17.93 4.69 -4.23
N ILE A 268 17.91 5.23 -3.01
CA ILE A 268 16.78 6.02 -2.47
C ILE A 268 17.26 7.46 -2.33
N SER A 269 16.46 8.41 -2.80
CA SER A 269 16.72 9.85 -2.60
C SER A 269 16.63 10.23 -1.13
N PRO A 270 17.17 11.37 -0.71
CA PRO A 270 16.78 12.00 0.54
C PRO A 270 15.27 12.19 0.61
N GLY A 271 14.67 11.94 1.78
CA GLY A 271 13.23 12.09 1.99
C GLY A 271 12.78 13.54 1.86
N ASN A 272 11.68 13.78 1.18
CA ASN A 272 11.01 15.07 1.14
C ASN A 272 9.76 15.01 2.00
N ARG A 273 9.76 15.77 3.12
CA ARG A 273 8.64 15.78 4.06
C ARG A 273 7.51 16.64 3.52
N LEU A 274 6.29 16.09 3.52
CA LEU A 274 5.08 16.72 3.00
C LEU A 274 4.18 17.10 4.17
N TRP A 275 3.81 18.36 4.21
CA TRP A 275 2.94 18.94 5.22
C TRP A 275 1.56 19.22 4.61
N GLY A 276 0.52 19.14 5.43
CA GLY A 276 -0.82 19.50 4.95
C GLY A 276 -1.92 18.92 5.82
N HIS A 277 -1.78 17.71 6.34
CA HIS A 277 -2.78 17.14 7.25
C HIS A 277 -2.84 17.89 8.57
N THR A 278 -4.03 18.02 9.11
CA THR A 278 -4.30 18.64 10.42
C THR A 278 -4.31 17.61 11.56
N SER A 279 -4.37 16.33 11.22
CA SER A 279 -4.35 15.22 12.16
C SER A 279 -3.46 14.08 11.64
N SER A 280 -3.12 13.16 12.53
CA SER A 280 -2.32 11.97 12.23
C SER A 280 -2.78 11.27 10.96
N VAL A 281 -1.83 10.84 10.13
CA VAL A 281 -2.13 10.13 8.88
C VAL A 281 -2.19 8.62 9.16
N SER A 282 -3.33 8.00 8.84
CA SER A 282 -3.53 6.56 9.03
C SER A 282 -3.01 5.73 7.88
N GLY A 283 -3.13 6.26 6.66
CA GLY A 283 -2.75 5.55 5.46
C GLY A 283 -2.52 6.48 4.29
N ALA A 284 -1.69 6.02 3.36
CA ALA A 284 -1.47 6.68 2.09
C ALA A 284 -1.27 5.62 1.00
N HIS A 285 -1.67 5.97 -0.20
CA HIS A 285 -1.48 5.13 -1.38
C HIS A 285 -0.90 5.98 -2.52
N VAL A 286 0.07 5.43 -3.24
CA VAL A 286 0.67 6.07 -4.41
C VAL A 286 0.40 5.22 -5.65
N GLY A 287 -0.05 5.86 -6.72
CA GLY A 287 -0.30 5.22 -8.01
C GLY A 287 0.86 5.40 -9.00
N ASP A 288 0.74 4.72 -10.11
CA ASP A 288 1.82 4.62 -11.11
C ASP A 288 2.12 5.95 -11.82
N ARG A 289 1.15 6.88 -11.86
CA ARG A 289 1.29 8.18 -12.53
C ARG A 289 1.72 9.32 -11.61
N GLY A 290 2.36 9.01 -10.47
CA GLY A 290 2.83 10.05 -9.55
C GLY A 290 1.71 10.82 -8.85
N LYS A 291 0.50 10.31 -8.83
CA LYS A 291 -0.59 10.79 -7.95
C LYS A 291 -0.58 9.98 -6.67
N ALA A 292 -0.88 10.61 -5.57
CA ALA A 292 -1.02 9.91 -4.30
C ALA A 292 -2.24 10.41 -3.53
N VAL A 293 -2.73 9.55 -2.66
CA VAL A 293 -3.85 9.86 -1.77
C VAL A 293 -3.47 9.50 -0.36
N SER A 294 -3.83 10.36 0.58
CA SER A 294 -3.63 10.11 2.01
C SER A 294 -4.88 10.44 2.82
N VAL A 295 -5.09 9.69 3.90
CA VAL A 295 -6.25 9.85 4.78
C VAL A 295 -5.79 10.03 6.22
N SER A 296 -6.46 10.93 6.93
CA SER A 296 -6.24 11.13 8.36
C SER A 296 -6.79 9.95 9.17
N THR A 297 -6.25 9.76 10.37
CA THR A 297 -6.70 8.71 11.30
C THR A 297 -8.18 8.86 11.67
N ARG A 298 -8.68 10.09 11.71
CA ARG A 298 -10.11 10.36 11.94
C ARG A 298 -10.98 10.15 10.70
N GLY A 299 -10.36 9.96 9.52
CA GLY A 299 -11.08 9.81 8.24
C GLY A 299 -11.85 11.06 7.80
N ASP A 300 -11.63 12.19 8.47
CA ASP A 300 -12.28 13.48 8.20
C ASP A 300 -11.51 14.33 7.19
N GLU A 301 -10.28 13.95 6.90
CA GLU A 301 -9.42 14.65 5.95
C GLU A 301 -8.80 13.67 4.97
N LEU A 302 -9.13 13.85 3.70
CA LEU A 302 -8.54 13.19 2.57
C LEU A 302 -7.73 14.21 1.77
N ARG A 303 -6.52 13.84 1.34
CA ARG A 303 -5.69 14.65 0.46
C ARG A 303 -5.26 13.89 -0.77
N VAL A 304 -5.37 14.54 -1.91
CA VAL A 304 -4.82 14.08 -3.19
C VAL A 304 -3.59 14.91 -3.50
N TRP A 305 -2.48 14.25 -3.83
CA TRP A 305 -1.18 14.85 -4.06
C TRP A 305 -0.76 14.65 -5.51
N GLU A 306 -0.26 15.70 -6.14
CA GLU A 306 0.43 15.64 -7.43
C GLU A 306 1.94 15.57 -7.17
N LEU A 307 2.54 14.39 -7.37
CA LEU A 307 3.94 14.15 -7.03
C LEU A 307 4.87 14.40 -8.22
N GLU A 308 4.42 14.15 -9.46
CA GLU A 308 5.26 14.17 -10.65
C GLU A 308 5.90 15.55 -10.88
N GLY A 309 5.10 16.62 -10.84
CA GLY A 309 5.59 17.98 -10.97
C GLY A 309 6.45 18.46 -9.80
N GLY A 310 6.36 17.82 -8.64
CA GLY A 310 7.01 18.25 -7.40
C GLY A 310 8.53 18.16 -7.38
N PHE A 311 9.14 17.44 -8.31
CA PHE A 311 10.59 17.26 -8.39
C PHE A 311 11.27 18.03 -9.53
N ALA A 312 10.50 18.72 -10.38
CA ALA A 312 11.02 19.43 -11.54
C ALA A 312 12.00 20.56 -11.18
N SER A 313 11.84 21.19 -10.01
CA SER A 313 12.73 22.27 -9.55
C SER A 313 12.77 22.36 -8.02
N ALA A 314 13.73 23.12 -7.48
CA ALA A 314 13.80 23.41 -6.05
C ALA A 314 12.55 24.17 -5.55
N SER A 315 11.98 25.04 -6.38
CA SER A 315 10.72 25.73 -6.07
C SER A 315 9.55 24.76 -6.03
N ALA A 316 9.43 23.86 -7.00
CA ALA A 316 8.39 22.83 -7.04
C ALA A 316 8.46 21.91 -5.81
N ARG A 317 9.67 21.51 -5.40
CA ARG A 317 9.85 20.71 -4.17
C ARG A 317 9.39 21.41 -2.91
N ARG A 318 9.64 22.72 -2.79
CA ARG A 318 9.15 23.51 -1.64
C ARG A 318 7.62 23.61 -1.64
N ARG A 319 7.01 23.82 -2.79
CA ARG A 319 5.55 23.86 -2.94
C ARG A 319 4.91 22.53 -2.60
N LEU A 320 5.48 21.43 -3.09
CA LEU A 320 5.04 20.09 -2.73
C LEU A 320 5.17 19.85 -1.21
N ALA A 321 6.31 20.18 -0.61
CA ALA A 321 6.53 20.05 0.83
C ALA A 321 5.55 20.89 1.66
N ALA A 322 5.21 22.10 1.21
CA ALA A 322 4.21 22.96 1.85
C ALA A 322 2.75 22.50 1.66
N GLY A 323 2.52 21.43 0.89
CA GLY A 323 1.18 20.94 0.60
C GLY A 323 0.41 21.73 -0.47
N GLU A 324 1.06 22.67 -1.14
CA GLU A 324 0.44 23.49 -2.20
C GLU A 324 0.09 22.69 -3.47
N LEU A 325 0.75 21.54 -3.67
CA LEU A 325 0.44 20.59 -4.74
C LEU A 325 -0.49 19.46 -4.24
N SER A 326 -1.33 19.77 -3.27
CA SER A 326 -2.35 18.85 -2.78
C SER A 326 -3.72 19.51 -2.71
N ILE A 327 -4.74 18.71 -2.96
CA ILE A 327 -6.14 19.11 -2.82
C ILE A 327 -6.69 18.43 -1.57
N GLN A 328 -7.21 19.23 -0.64
CA GLN A 328 -7.89 18.70 0.54
C GLN A 328 -9.36 18.50 0.24
N LEU A 329 -9.83 17.30 0.51
CA LEU A 329 -11.25 16.95 0.43
C LEU A 329 -11.78 16.76 1.85
N ARG A 330 -12.85 17.46 2.17
CA ARG A 330 -13.61 17.26 3.41
C ARG A 330 -14.96 16.69 3.05
N PRO A 331 -15.38 15.58 3.68
CA PRO A 331 -16.74 15.11 3.49
C PRO A 331 -17.71 16.17 3.98
N GLU A 332 -18.65 16.58 3.13
CA GLU A 332 -19.73 17.47 3.55
C GLU A 332 -20.62 16.77 4.59
N LYS A 333 -20.89 17.47 5.67
CA LYS A 333 -21.86 17.02 6.67
C LYS A 333 -23.27 17.27 6.11
N THR A 334 -23.82 16.32 5.39
CA THR A 334 -25.23 16.36 5.00
C THR A 334 -26.09 15.83 6.13
N PRO A 335 -27.16 16.53 6.52
CA PRO A 335 -28.16 15.97 7.44
C PRO A 335 -28.95 14.87 6.72
N SER A 336 -28.71 13.61 7.09
CA SER A 336 -29.41 12.48 6.48
C SER A 336 -30.66 12.08 7.23
N PRO A 337 -31.73 11.65 6.54
CA PRO A 337 -32.84 10.95 7.18
C PRO A 337 -32.40 9.58 7.67
N VAL A 338 -32.89 9.19 8.81
CA VAL A 338 -32.63 7.93 9.48
C VAL A 338 -33.19 6.78 8.65
N ILE A 339 -32.34 5.90 8.12
CA ILE A 339 -32.72 4.56 7.67
C ILE A 339 -31.79 3.59 8.39
N GLU A 340 -32.34 2.84 9.29
CA GLU A 340 -31.71 1.67 9.90
C GLU A 340 -31.72 0.54 8.88
N GLU A 341 -30.57 0.30 8.24
CA GLU A 341 -30.35 -0.97 7.55
C GLU A 341 -28.90 -1.42 7.77
N THR A 342 -28.77 -2.66 8.20
CA THR A 342 -27.56 -3.45 8.34
C THR A 342 -26.98 -3.80 6.97
N SER A 343 -26.56 -2.82 6.21
CA SER A 343 -25.95 -3.03 4.89
C SER A 343 -24.78 -2.09 4.68
N THR A 344 -23.72 -2.61 4.10
CA THR A 344 -22.59 -1.83 3.62
C THR A 344 -23.09 -0.90 2.53
N SER A 345 -23.10 0.40 2.79
CA SER A 345 -23.51 1.41 1.82
C SER A 345 -22.30 2.06 1.18
N ILE A 346 -22.34 2.17 -0.15
CA ILE A 346 -21.37 2.94 -0.94
C ILE A 346 -21.96 4.32 -1.18
N ALA A 347 -21.29 5.36 -0.71
CA ALA A 347 -21.65 6.73 -1.01
C ALA A 347 -20.70 7.31 -2.07
N LYS A 348 -21.26 7.91 -3.10
CA LYS A 348 -20.53 8.57 -4.19
C LYS A 348 -20.43 10.06 -3.93
N ALA A 349 -19.24 10.61 -4.05
CA ALA A 349 -19.01 12.04 -4.05
C ALA A 349 -18.52 12.47 -5.44
N THR A 350 -19.17 13.43 -6.04
CA THR A 350 -18.83 13.94 -7.36
C THR A 350 -18.47 15.42 -7.30
N GLY A 351 -17.40 15.80 -7.96
CA GLY A 351 -17.09 17.18 -8.31
C GLY A 351 -15.76 17.74 -7.81
N ILE A 352 -15.00 18.26 -8.74
CA ILE A 352 -13.84 19.12 -8.47
C ILE A 352 -14.36 20.48 -7.97
N GLY A 353 -14.02 20.83 -6.74
CA GLY A 353 -14.30 22.15 -6.17
C GLY A 353 -15.61 22.29 -5.39
N ARG A 354 -16.45 21.27 -5.35
CA ARG A 354 -17.56 21.18 -4.41
C ARG A 354 -17.51 19.80 -3.78
N GLY A 355 -16.81 19.68 -2.66
CA GLY A 355 -16.67 18.44 -1.92
C GLY A 355 -18.01 17.94 -1.39
N LEU A 356 -18.80 17.31 -2.23
CA LEU A 356 -20.01 16.61 -1.86
C LEU A 356 -19.65 15.16 -1.53
N GLY A 357 -19.05 14.97 -0.35
CA GLY A 357 -18.97 13.67 0.26
C GLY A 357 -20.32 13.34 0.90
N MET A 358 -21.13 12.50 0.29
CA MET A 358 -22.25 11.91 1.00
C MET A 358 -21.71 10.84 1.94
N ALA A 359 -21.29 11.26 3.12
CA ALA A 359 -21.10 10.35 4.24
C ALA A 359 -22.49 10.09 4.85
N LEU A 360 -22.93 8.86 4.85
CA LEU A 360 -24.03 8.42 5.71
C LEU A 360 -23.53 8.45 7.17
N GLU A 361 -23.63 9.61 7.76
CA GLU A 361 -23.29 9.84 9.14
C GLU A 361 -24.52 9.57 10.00
N ASN A 362 -24.51 8.45 10.71
CA ASN A 362 -25.45 8.24 11.79
C ASN A 362 -24.97 9.00 13.02
N ARG A 363 -25.80 9.85 13.56
CA ARG A 363 -25.57 10.61 14.79
C ARG A 363 -25.36 9.65 15.96
N GLY A 364 -24.18 9.61 16.48
CA GLY A 364 -23.83 8.90 17.71
C GLY A 364 -22.39 9.24 18.02
N ILE A 365 -22.20 10.15 18.94
CA ILE A 365 -20.94 10.54 19.54
C ILE A 365 -20.24 9.29 20.05
N ASP A 366 -19.23 8.84 19.34
CA ASP A 366 -18.13 8.13 19.95
C ASP A 366 -16.87 8.28 19.09
N GLU A 367 -16.04 9.26 19.48
CA GLU A 367 -14.85 9.74 18.75
C GLU A 367 -13.64 8.79 18.85
N THR A 368 -13.75 7.63 19.45
CA THR A 368 -12.58 6.92 20.00
C THR A 368 -12.17 5.63 19.30
N SER A 369 -12.82 5.21 18.23
CA SER A 369 -12.36 3.99 17.53
C SER A 369 -12.41 4.10 16.05
N MET A 370 -11.33 4.55 15.53
CA MET A 370 -11.13 4.52 14.09
C MET A 370 -10.17 3.42 13.72
N THR A 371 -10.71 2.44 13.09
CA THR A 371 -9.95 1.44 12.37
C THR A 371 -9.18 2.10 11.25
N ARG A 372 -8.02 1.55 10.97
CA ARG A 372 -7.11 1.98 9.92
C ARG A 372 -7.87 2.25 8.62
N GLY A 373 -7.87 3.49 8.16
CA GLY A 373 -8.46 3.85 6.89
C GLY A 373 -7.68 3.19 5.75
N PHE A 374 -8.32 2.27 5.06
CA PHE A 374 -7.79 1.77 3.80
C PHE A 374 -8.14 2.76 2.71
N VAL A 375 -7.16 3.12 1.91
CA VAL A 375 -7.30 4.02 0.77
C VAL A 375 -6.85 3.28 -0.47
N GLY A 376 -7.68 3.33 -1.49
CA GLY A 376 -7.31 2.90 -2.84
C GLY A 376 -7.74 3.98 -3.82
N PHE A 377 -7.05 4.12 -4.93
CA PHE A 377 -7.49 5.01 -5.97
C PHE A 377 -7.16 4.47 -7.37
N ASP A 378 -7.87 4.99 -8.32
CA ASP A 378 -7.68 4.88 -9.74
C ASP A 378 -7.44 6.30 -10.30
N ASP A 379 -7.19 6.46 -11.59
CA ASP A 379 -6.86 7.76 -12.19
C ASP A 379 -7.86 8.88 -11.84
N ASP A 380 -9.13 8.55 -11.73
CA ASP A 380 -10.22 9.51 -11.58
C ASP A 380 -10.99 9.39 -10.26
N LYS A 381 -10.77 8.33 -9.48
CA LYS A 381 -11.57 8.04 -8.29
C LYS A 381 -10.73 7.62 -7.10
N VAL A 382 -11.13 8.08 -5.94
CA VAL A 382 -10.54 7.69 -4.65
C VAL A 382 -11.57 6.95 -3.83
N VAL A 383 -11.16 5.84 -3.26
CA VAL A 383 -11.99 5.00 -2.41
C VAL A 383 -11.42 4.94 -1.02
N VAL A 384 -12.24 5.25 -0.03
CA VAL A 384 -11.89 5.21 1.38
C VAL A 384 -12.82 4.23 2.09
N LEU A 385 -12.24 3.24 2.76
CA LEU A 385 -12.97 2.37 3.66
C LEU A 385 -12.98 2.99 5.05
N ARG A 386 -14.17 3.21 5.58
CA ARG A 386 -14.41 3.62 6.97
C ARG A 386 -15.05 2.47 7.74
N GLU A 387 -14.53 2.18 8.88
CA GLU A 387 -15.10 1.18 9.79
C GLU A 387 -15.55 1.88 11.07
N ARG A 388 -16.74 1.54 11.56
CA ARG A 388 -17.31 2.05 12.81
C ARG A 388 -17.14 1.03 13.94
N HIS A 389 -17.21 1.51 15.17
CA HIS A 389 -17.04 0.71 16.40
C HIS A 389 -17.85 -0.59 16.47
N CYS A 390 -18.99 -0.63 15.83
CA CYS A 390 -19.87 -1.80 15.80
C CYS A 390 -19.59 -2.75 14.62
N GLY A 391 -18.45 -2.60 13.93
CA GLY A 391 -18.10 -3.42 12.78
C GLY A 391 -18.80 -3.04 11.48
N ASN A 392 -19.63 -1.99 11.50
CA ASN A 392 -20.24 -1.48 10.28
C ASN A 392 -19.16 -0.79 9.42
N GLN A 393 -19.06 -1.23 8.18
CA GLN A 393 -18.12 -0.69 7.21
C GLN A 393 -18.86 0.19 6.20
N ALA A 394 -18.28 1.34 5.88
CA ALA A 394 -18.76 2.23 4.85
C ALA A 394 -17.64 2.46 3.81
N LEU A 395 -17.98 2.26 2.56
CA LEU A 395 -17.12 2.57 1.43
C LEU A 395 -17.53 3.93 0.86
N VAL A 396 -16.59 4.87 0.84
CA VAL A 396 -16.81 6.21 0.30
C VAL A 396 -15.99 6.35 -0.97
N VAL A 397 -16.64 6.71 -2.07
CA VAL A 397 -16.00 6.93 -3.37
C VAL A 397 -16.05 8.42 -3.68
N TYR A 398 -14.89 9.01 -3.93
CA TYR A 398 -14.73 10.37 -4.43
C TYR A 398 -14.42 10.31 -5.91
N ASP A 399 -15.20 11.00 -6.73
CA ASP A 399 -15.05 11.07 -8.19
C ASP A 399 -14.52 12.45 -8.57
N PHE A 400 -13.48 12.50 -9.38
CA PHE A 400 -12.77 13.72 -9.81
C PHE A 400 -13.00 14.06 -11.28
N THR A 401 -13.88 13.33 -11.96
CA THR A 401 -14.24 13.60 -13.36
C THR A 401 -15.33 14.66 -13.48
#